data_6b0c7afcba62d7f87980ce4fe2cb0b0e
#
_entry.id   6b0c7afcba62d7f87980ce4fe2cb0b0e
#
_cell.length_a   1.000
_cell.length_b   1.000
_cell.length_c   1.000
_cell.angle_alpha   90.00
_cell.angle_beta   90.00
_cell.angle_gamma   90.00
#
_symmetry.space_group_name_H-M   'P 1'
#
loop_
_entity.id
_entity.type
_entity.pdbx_description
1 polymer ?
#
loop_
_entity_poly.entity_id
_entity_poly.type
_entity_poly.pdbx_seq_one_letter_code
_entity_poly.pdbx_strand_id
1 'polypeptide(L)'
;MKAKPTCPRCGGALHAPSLWSSAWECGEHGSVPPLQPVVRPSAECLDDLRAKATVPLWLPWPLPTGWLVTGYAYAGDERTGAVAAVVGCSGPAPLGGAADLLLVAESPGVGLGARLAGLPGPDPGSAFDAGPAHAKVDASTHPTAMWSLDA
;
A
#
# COMPACT_ATOMS: atom_id res chain seq x y z
N MET A 1 -1.50 -24.12 -4.20
CA MET A 1 -2.74 -23.31 -4.04
C MET A 1 -2.38 -21.85 -4.33
N LYS A 2 -3.13 -21.17 -5.21
CA LYS A 2 -2.95 -19.72 -5.36
C LYS A 2 -3.44 -19.03 -4.09
N ALA A 3 -2.66 -18.11 -3.55
CA ALA A 3 -3.08 -17.29 -2.42
C ALA A 3 -4.34 -16.49 -2.80
N LYS A 4 -5.28 -16.37 -1.86
CA LYS A 4 -6.53 -15.65 -2.09
C LYS A 4 -6.40 -14.18 -1.68
N PRO A 5 -7.16 -13.27 -2.29
CA PRO A 5 -7.24 -11.89 -1.84
C PRO A 5 -7.76 -11.79 -0.40
N THR A 6 -7.31 -10.75 0.29
CA THR A 6 -7.69 -10.46 1.69
C THR A 6 -8.20 -9.03 1.85
N CYS A 7 -8.81 -8.74 2.99
CA CYS A 7 -9.26 -7.41 3.33
C CYS A 7 -8.06 -6.47 3.55
N PRO A 8 -7.98 -5.29 2.91
CA PRO A 8 -6.89 -4.34 3.12
C PRO A 8 -6.87 -3.77 4.55
N ARG A 9 -8.03 -3.73 5.24
CA ARG A 9 -8.16 -3.14 6.58
C ARG A 9 -7.83 -4.10 7.73
N CYS A 10 -8.18 -5.40 7.61
CA CYS A 10 -7.92 -6.36 8.68
C CYS A 10 -7.10 -7.59 8.25
N GLY A 11 -6.87 -7.79 6.95
CA GLY A 11 -6.20 -8.98 6.43
C GLY A 11 -7.07 -10.23 6.41
N GLY A 12 -8.33 -10.15 6.84
CA GLY A 12 -9.27 -11.24 6.88
C GLY A 12 -9.69 -11.73 5.50
N ALA A 13 -10.32 -12.89 5.46
CA ALA A 13 -10.85 -13.48 4.24
C ALA A 13 -11.98 -12.64 3.64
N LEU A 14 -12.09 -12.65 2.32
CA LEU A 14 -13.13 -11.95 1.58
C LEU A 14 -14.09 -12.93 0.90
N HIS A 15 -15.34 -12.52 0.83
CA HIS A 15 -16.33 -13.12 -0.05
C HIS A 15 -16.22 -12.50 -1.44
N ALA A 16 -16.01 -13.34 -2.44
CA ALA A 16 -15.92 -12.88 -3.83
C ALA A 16 -17.28 -12.40 -4.36
N PRO A 17 -17.27 -11.53 -5.37
CA PRO A 17 -18.48 -11.14 -6.09
C PRO A 17 -19.32 -12.35 -6.50
N SER A 18 -20.64 -12.19 -6.41
CA SER A 18 -21.61 -13.25 -6.69
C SER A 18 -22.78 -12.70 -7.54
N LEU A 19 -23.77 -13.52 -7.80
CA LEU A 19 -24.99 -13.08 -8.47
C LEU A 19 -25.76 -12.00 -7.67
N TRP A 20 -25.53 -11.91 -6.37
CA TRP A 20 -26.22 -11.02 -5.45
C TRP A 20 -25.42 -9.78 -5.03
N SER A 21 -24.11 -9.80 -5.20
CA SER A 21 -23.22 -8.69 -4.89
C SER A 21 -22.10 -8.62 -5.92
N SER A 22 -21.93 -7.46 -6.52
CA SER A 22 -20.84 -7.21 -7.47
C SER A 22 -19.53 -6.79 -6.78
N ALA A 23 -19.53 -6.66 -5.46
CA ALA A 23 -18.38 -6.23 -4.68
C ALA A 23 -17.73 -7.39 -3.92
N TRP A 24 -16.47 -7.22 -3.58
CA TRP A 24 -15.79 -8.04 -2.58
C TRP A 24 -16.23 -7.58 -1.19
N GLU A 25 -16.56 -8.51 -0.31
CA GLU A 25 -17.09 -8.20 1.00
C GLU A 25 -16.26 -8.82 2.12
N CYS A 26 -15.93 -7.99 3.10
CA CYS A 26 -15.36 -8.39 4.38
C CYS A 26 -16.48 -8.49 5.43
N GLY A 27 -16.48 -9.54 6.24
CA GLY A 27 -17.47 -9.71 7.30
C GLY A 27 -17.47 -8.57 8.34
N GLU A 28 -16.34 -7.89 8.53
CA GLU A 28 -16.20 -6.78 9.50
C GLU A 28 -16.32 -5.40 8.85
N HIS A 29 -15.89 -5.25 7.59
CA HIS A 29 -15.74 -3.95 6.94
C HIS A 29 -16.68 -3.72 5.76
N GLY A 30 -17.54 -4.69 5.45
CA GLY A 30 -18.45 -4.62 4.31
C GLY A 30 -17.71 -4.64 2.97
N SER A 31 -18.16 -3.85 2.01
CA SER A 31 -17.55 -3.76 0.69
C SER A 31 -16.16 -3.10 0.76
N VAL A 32 -15.15 -3.80 0.26
CA VAL A 32 -13.76 -3.34 0.24
C VAL A 32 -13.08 -3.75 -1.07
N PRO A 33 -12.08 -2.99 -1.55
CA PRO A 33 -11.22 -3.44 -2.64
C PRO A 33 -10.38 -4.64 -2.15
N PRO A 34 -10.29 -5.75 -2.92
CA PRO A 34 -9.55 -6.92 -2.50
C PRO A 34 -8.03 -6.65 -2.53
N LEU A 35 -7.33 -6.87 -1.42
CA LEU A 35 -5.87 -6.86 -1.39
C LEU A 35 -5.36 -8.15 -2.04
N GLN A 36 -4.73 -7.98 -3.19
CA GLN A 36 -4.15 -9.09 -3.94
C GLN A 36 -2.90 -9.65 -3.24
N PRO A 37 -2.61 -10.93 -3.43
CA PRO A 37 -1.40 -11.53 -2.87
C PRO A 37 -0.13 -10.81 -3.34
N VAL A 38 0.88 -10.78 -2.45
CA VAL A 38 2.20 -10.22 -2.78
C VAL A 38 2.80 -10.94 -3.98
N VAL A 39 3.31 -10.16 -4.92
CA VAL A 39 4.00 -10.63 -6.12
C VAL A 39 5.50 -10.40 -5.97
N ARG A 40 6.30 -11.35 -6.45
CA ARG A 40 7.76 -11.19 -6.51
C ARG A 40 8.11 -10.05 -7.46
N PRO A 41 9.09 -9.21 -7.13
CA PRO A 41 9.44 -8.09 -7.96
C PRO A 41 10.03 -8.57 -9.30
N SER A 42 9.45 -8.08 -10.39
CA SER A 42 9.99 -8.15 -11.74
C SER A 42 9.58 -6.89 -12.49
N ALA A 43 10.32 -6.53 -13.53
CA ALA A 43 9.98 -5.37 -14.36
C ALA A 43 8.59 -5.51 -15.00
N GLU A 44 8.29 -6.68 -15.54
CA GLU A 44 7.00 -7.00 -16.18
C GLU A 44 5.82 -6.80 -15.22
N CYS A 45 5.91 -7.37 -14.01
CA CYS A 45 4.85 -7.21 -13.03
C CYS A 45 4.71 -5.76 -12.54
N LEU A 46 5.81 -5.00 -12.47
CA LEU A 46 5.76 -3.57 -12.11
C LEU A 46 5.05 -2.76 -13.20
N ASP A 47 5.34 -3.04 -14.47
CA ASP A 47 4.67 -2.40 -15.58
C ASP A 47 3.18 -2.75 -15.65
N ASP A 48 2.82 -4.00 -15.39
CA ASP A 48 1.44 -4.44 -15.27
C ASP A 48 0.70 -3.71 -14.13
N LEU A 49 1.36 -3.54 -13.01
CA LEU A 49 0.77 -2.79 -11.89
C LEU A 49 0.60 -1.31 -12.24
N ARG A 50 1.60 -0.69 -12.86
CA ARG A 50 1.51 0.71 -13.32
C ARG A 50 0.38 0.94 -14.31
N ALA A 51 0.16 -0.02 -15.21
CA ALA A 51 -0.89 0.09 -16.23
C ALA A 51 -2.30 0.09 -15.63
N LYS A 52 -2.53 -0.58 -14.49
CA LYS A 52 -3.83 -0.68 -13.82
C LYS A 52 -3.98 0.21 -12.58
N ALA A 53 -2.90 0.83 -12.11
CA ALA A 53 -2.93 1.65 -10.90
C ALA A 53 -3.61 3.01 -11.15
N THR A 54 -4.52 3.36 -10.26
CA THR A 54 -5.16 4.69 -10.18
C THR A 54 -4.45 5.60 -9.17
N VAL A 55 -3.45 5.05 -8.47
CA VAL A 55 -2.60 5.74 -7.49
C VAL A 55 -1.13 5.63 -7.93
N PRO A 56 -0.25 6.54 -7.50
CA PRO A 56 1.17 6.45 -7.85
C PRO A 56 1.83 5.23 -7.22
N LEU A 57 2.86 4.69 -7.89
CA LEU A 57 3.77 3.73 -7.27
C LEU A 57 4.97 4.48 -6.72
N TRP A 58 5.14 4.44 -5.41
CA TRP A 58 6.28 5.06 -4.75
C TRP A 58 7.44 4.07 -4.64
N LEU A 59 8.62 4.52 -5.01
CA LEU A 59 9.88 3.79 -4.91
C LEU A 59 11.02 4.78 -4.65
N PRO A 60 11.91 4.56 -3.66
CA PRO A 60 13.13 5.34 -3.52
C PRO A 60 14.00 5.17 -4.77
N TRP A 61 14.44 6.27 -5.36
CA TRP A 61 15.28 6.18 -6.54
C TRP A 61 16.39 7.24 -6.51
N PRO A 62 17.69 6.81 -6.67
CA PRO A 62 18.12 5.40 -6.70
C PRO A 62 17.89 4.71 -5.36
N LEU A 63 17.77 3.38 -5.38
CA LEU A 63 17.74 2.61 -4.13
C LEU A 63 19.04 2.84 -3.36
N PRO A 64 18.99 3.01 -2.04
CA PRO A 64 20.19 3.10 -1.22
C PRO A 64 21.05 1.84 -1.34
N THR A 65 22.35 1.98 -1.12
CA THR A 65 23.29 0.84 -1.20
C THR A 65 22.87 -0.29 -0.26
N GLY A 66 22.81 -1.50 -0.80
CA GLY A 66 22.39 -2.69 -0.06
C GLY A 66 20.88 -2.88 0.10
N TRP A 67 20.08 -1.95 -0.41
CA TRP A 67 18.62 -2.09 -0.44
C TRP A 67 18.15 -2.78 -1.70
N LEU A 68 17.06 -3.52 -1.57
CA LEU A 68 16.38 -4.18 -2.70
C LEU A 68 14.87 -4.15 -2.51
N VAL A 69 14.15 -4.20 -3.62
CA VAL A 69 12.70 -4.39 -3.60
C VAL A 69 12.39 -5.85 -3.30
N THR A 70 11.60 -6.11 -2.27
CA THR A 70 11.26 -7.46 -1.80
C THR A 70 9.92 -7.96 -2.34
N GLY A 71 9.03 -7.05 -2.70
CA GLY A 71 7.73 -7.39 -3.25
C GLY A 71 6.85 -6.18 -3.45
N TYR A 72 5.70 -6.42 -4.06
CA TYR A 72 4.62 -5.45 -4.14
C TYR A 72 3.28 -6.15 -4.14
N ALA A 73 2.27 -5.41 -3.71
CA ALA A 73 0.88 -5.83 -3.76
C ALA A 73 0.00 -4.61 -4.08
N TYR A 74 -1.26 -4.88 -4.39
CA TYR A 74 -2.23 -3.82 -4.62
C TYR A 74 -3.61 -4.23 -4.12
N ALA A 75 -4.42 -3.25 -3.76
CA ALA A 75 -5.83 -3.44 -3.47
C ALA A 75 -6.66 -2.99 -4.67
N GLY A 76 -7.54 -3.86 -5.13
CA GLY A 76 -8.40 -3.65 -6.29
C GLY A 76 -8.59 -4.90 -7.13
N ASP A 77 -9.40 -4.77 -8.16
CA ASP A 77 -9.73 -5.81 -9.13
C ASP A 77 -9.74 -5.27 -10.56
N GLU A 78 -10.12 -6.10 -11.54
CA GLU A 78 -10.17 -5.69 -12.94
C GLU A 78 -11.17 -4.54 -13.20
N ARG A 79 -12.18 -4.39 -12.36
CA ARG A 79 -13.22 -3.38 -12.49
C ARG A 79 -12.80 -2.04 -11.89
N THR A 80 -12.13 -2.06 -10.75
CA THR A 80 -11.75 -0.86 -9.99
C THR A 80 -10.35 -0.35 -10.33
N GLY A 81 -9.54 -1.19 -10.97
CA GLY A 81 -8.11 -0.96 -11.06
C GLY A 81 -7.43 -1.12 -9.70
N ALA A 82 -6.17 -0.75 -9.59
CA ALA A 82 -5.46 -0.75 -8.33
C ALA A 82 -5.66 0.60 -7.62
N VAL A 83 -6.54 0.63 -6.62
CA VAL A 83 -6.88 1.82 -5.81
C VAL A 83 -5.96 2.00 -4.60
N ALA A 84 -5.11 1.01 -4.34
CA ALA A 84 -3.95 1.14 -3.46
C ALA A 84 -2.82 0.28 -4.00
N ALA A 85 -1.59 0.71 -3.78
CA ALA A 85 -0.38 -0.01 -4.12
C ALA A 85 0.62 0.07 -2.97
N VAL A 86 1.33 -1.02 -2.73
CA VAL A 86 2.42 -1.07 -1.74
C VAL A 86 3.65 -1.70 -2.35
N VAL A 87 4.79 -1.06 -2.13
CA VAL A 87 6.12 -1.57 -2.48
C VAL A 87 6.89 -1.80 -1.19
N GLY A 88 7.38 -3.02 -1.03
CA GLY A 88 8.26 -3.40 0.06
C GLY A 88 9.72 -3.35 -0.37
N CYS A 89 10.55 -2.75 0.46
CA CYS A 89 12.00 -2.71 0.30
C CYS A 89 12.66 -3.19 1.59
N SER A 90 13.80 -3.87 1.47
CA SER A 90 14.60 -4.29 2.63
C SER A 90 16.06 -3.95 2.41
N GLY A 91 16.75 -3.61 3.49
CA GLY A 91 18.17 -3.28 3.43
C GLY A 91 18.77 -3.03 4.80
N PRO A 92 20.03 -2.55 4.86
CA PRO A 92 20.68 -2.22 6.11
C PRO A 92 20.05 -1.00 6.76
N ALA A 93 19.78 -1.07 8.07
CA ALA A 93 19.35 0.08 8.85
C ALA A 93 20.50 1.06 9.10
N PRO A 94 20.22 2.39 9.18
CA PRO A 94 21.25 3.41 9.45
C PRO A 94 22.02 3.20 10.78
N LEU A 95 21.37 2.60 11.76
CA LEU A 95 21.95 2.33 13.09
C LEU A 95 22.42 0.87 13.24
N GLY A 96 22.52 0.12 12.14
CA GLY A 96 22.91 -1.28 12.11
C GLY A 96 21.72 -2.24 12.16
N GLY A 97 21.93 -3.48 11.66
CA GLY A 97 20.89 -4.47 11.51
C GLY A 97 20.15 -4.37 10.17
N ALA A 98 19.04 -5.09 10.06
CA ALA A 98 18.13 -5.06 8.89
C ALA A 98 16.96 -4.11 9.15
N ALA A 99 16.46 -3.51 8.08
CA ALA A 99 15.25 -2.69 8.10
C ALA A 99 14.37 -3.02 6.91
N ASP A 100 13.07 -2.88 7.12
CA ASP A 100 12.06 -2.95 6.08
C ASP A 100 11.38 -1.58 5.92
N LEU A 101 11.07 -1.23 4.67
CA LEU A 101 10.36 -0.03 4.32
C LEU A 101 9.18 -0.41 3.45
N LEU A 102 7.98 -0.02 3.86
CA LEU A 102 6.77 -0.17 3.06
C LEU A 102 6.32 1.21 2.58
N LEU A 103 6.23 1.37 1.27
CA LEU A 103 5.74 2.58 0.63
C LEU A 103 4.35 2.31 0.10
N VAL A 104 3.36 3.00 0.66
CA VAL A 104 1.95 2.82 0.35
C VAL A 104 1.41 4.10 -0.29
N ALA A 105 0.71 3.93 -1.41
CA ALA A 105 -0.17 4.95 -1.97
C ALA A 105 -1.57 4.37 -2.02
N GLU A 106 -2.57 5.10 -1.56
CA GLU A 106 -3.95 4.63 -1.55
C GLU A 106 -4.96 5.75 -1.74
N SER A 107 -6.10 5.40 -2.31
CA SER A 107 -7.27 6.26 -2.32
C SER A 107 -7.86 6.34 -0.91
N PRO A 108 -8.45 7.48 -0.52
CA PRO A 108 -9.05 7.66 0.81
C PRO A 108 -10.02 6.51 1.16
N GLY A 109 -9.92 6.02 2.38
CA GLY A 109 -10.79 5.00 2.93
C GLY A 109 -10.45 3.55 2.57
N VAL A 110 -9.38 3.27 1.81
CA VAL A 110 -8.93 1.89 1.56
C VAL A 110 -8.42 1.25 2.85
N GLY A 111 -7.56 1.94 3.59
CA GLY A 111 -7.09 1.52 4.91
C GLY A 111 -5.94 0.52 4.91
N LEU A 112 -5.24 0.37 3.79
CA LEU A 112 -4.06 -0.50 3.71
C LEU A 112 -2.89 0.09 4.48
N GLY A 113 -2.63 1.39 4.30
CA GLY A 113 -1.54 2.10 4.97
C GLY A 113 -1.73 2.14 6.48
N ALA A 114 -2.92 2.48 6.94
CA ALA A 114 -3.27 2.49 8.36
C ALA A 114 -3.06 1.10 9.00
N ARG A 115 -3.53 0.03 8.35
CA ARG A 115 -3.30 -1.34 8.83
C ARG A 115 -1.82 -1.69 8.92
N LEU A 116 -1.04 -1.37 7.90
CA LEU A 116 0.40 -1.70 7.86
C LEU A 116 1.19 -0.89 8.90
N ALA A 117 0.72 0.31 9.24
CA ALA A 117 1.26 1.14 10.30
C ALA A 117 0.74 0.80 11.70
N GLY A 118 -0.19 -0.15 11.84
CA GLY A 118 -0.78 -0.48 13.14
C GLY A 118 -1.76 0.55 13.68
N LEU A 119 -2.22 1.50 12.84
CA LEU A 119 -3.16 2.53 13.24
C LEU A 119 -4.60 2.02 13.23
N PRO A 120 -5.46 2.50 14.14
CA PRO A 120 -6.88 2.20 14.10
C PRO A 120 -7.57 2.97 12.96
N GLY A 121 -8.59 2.35 12.35
CA GLY A 121 -9.39 2.97 11.29
C GLY A 121 -8.76 2.86 9.89
N PRO A 122 -9.42 3.46 8.88
CA PRO A 122 -9.03 3.36 7.48
C PRO A 122 -8.00 4.41 7.04
N ASP A 123 -7.70 5.41 7.86
CA ASP A 123 -6.79 6.50 7.56
C ASP A 123 -6.23 7.10 8.88
N PRO A 124 -5.19 7.93 8.82
CA PRO A 124 -4.57 8.51 10.01
C PRO A 124 -5.40 9.61 10.70
N GLY A 125 -6.60 9.91 10.19
CA GLY A 125 -7.46 10.97 10.69
C GLY A 125 -7.30 12.29 9.95
N SER A 126 -8.35 13.11 9.94
CA SER A 126 -8.46 14.32 9.13
C SER A 126 -7.54 15.47 9.56
N ALA A 127 -6.93 15.38 10.72
CA ALA A 127 -6.07 16.44 11.27
C ALA A 127 -4.58 16.06 11.30
N PHE A 128 -4.19 14.90 10.73
CA PHE A 128 -2.81 14.43 10.85
C PHE A 128 -1.79 15.38 10.18
N ASP A 129 -2.20 16.09 9.14
CA ASP A 129 -1.39 17.03 8.36
C ASP A 129 -1.72 18.51 8.62
N ALA A 130 -2.53 18.81 9.65
CA ALA A 130 -2.94 20.17 9.97
C ALA A 130 -1.80 21.04 10.54
N GLY A 131 -0.75 20.42 11.06
CA GLY A 131 0.44 21.11 11.57
C GLY A 131 1.52 21.31 10.51
N PRO A 132 2.65 21.97 10.90
CA PRO A 132 3.81 22.06 10.01
C PRO A 132 4.36 20.69 9.67
N ALA A 133 4.82 20.50 8.44
CA ALA A 133 5.43 19.26 8.00
C ALA A 133 6.69 18.94 8.81
N HIS A 134 6.84 17.68 9.22
CA HIS A 134 8.00 17.21 9.99
C HIS A 134 9.24 17.02 9.10
N ALA A 135 9.05 16.74 7.83
CA ALA A 135 10.11 16.61 6.83
C ALA A 135 9.60 16.99 5.43
N LYS A 136 10.53 17.13 4.49
CA LYS A 136 10.21 17.23 3.06
C LYS A 136 11.11 16.26 2.30
N VAL A 137 10.53 15.60 1.31
CA VAL A 137 11.25 14.73 0.38
C VAL A 137 11.01 15.17 -1.05
N ASP A 138 11.98 14.97 -1.93
CA ASP A 138 11.80 15.20 -3.35
C ASP A 138 11.09 14.00 -3.98
N ALA A 139 9.84 14.21 -4.39
CA ALA A 139 9.07 13.24 -5.14
C ALA A 139 8.94 13.73 -6.58
N SER A 140 9.59 13.02 -7.51
CA SER A 140 9.58 13.37 -8.94
C SER A 140 9.91 14.85 -9.21
N THR A 141 10.96 15.36 -8.58
CA THR A 141 11.44 16.76 -8.65
C THR A 141 10.56 17.79 -7.92
N HIS A 142 9.57 17.37 -7.18
CA HIS A 142 8.70 18.25 -6.40
C HIS A 142 8.91 18.00 -4.90
N PRO A 143 9.17 19.06 -4.09
CA PRO A 143 9.25 18.92 -2.65
C PRO A 143 7.88 18.56 -2.08
N THR A 144 7.78 17.39 -1.48
CA THR A 144 6.55 16.87 -0.88
C THR A 144 6.68 16.89 0.64
N ALA A 145 5.71 17.50 1.29
CA ALA A 145 5.64 17.54 2.75
C ALA A 145 5.34 16.15 3.34
N MET A 146 5.93 15.87 4.49
CA MET A 146 5.72 14.62 5.23
C MET A 146 5.42 14.89 6.70
N TRP A 147 4.52 14.11 7.26
CA TRP A 147 4.18 14.08 8.67
C TRP A 147 4.44 12.67 9.21
N SER A 148 4.93 12.58 10.44
CA SER A 148 5.12 11.31 11.14
C SER A 148 4.01 11.11 12.17
N LEU A 149 3.58 9.87 12.31
CA LEU A 149 2.70 9.40 13.37
C LEU A 149 3.42 8.28 14.11
N ASP A 150 3.31 8.28 15.43
CA ASP A 150 3.74 7.16 16.24
C ASP A 150 2.61 6.10 16.23
N ALA A 151 2.99 4.85 16.00
CA ALA A 151 2.09 3.69 15.96
C ALA A 151 2.29 2.78 17.17
#